data_5c8b11cd3232ab099ca6ede649cac189
#
_entry.id   5c8b11cd3232ab099ca6ede649cac189
#
_cell.length_a   1.000
_cell.length_b   1.000
_cell.length_c   1.000
_cell.angle_alpha   90.00
_cell.angle_beta   90.00
_cell.angle_gamma   90.00
#
_symmetry.space_group_name_H-M   'P 1'
#
loop_
_entity.id
_entity.type
_entity.pdbx_description
1 polymer ?
#
loop_
_entity_poly.entity_id
_entity_poly.type
_entity_poly.pdbx_seq_one_letter_code
_entity_poly.pdbx_strand_id
1 'polypeptide(L)'
;MAHKTRTAQVLDIVKVLAWVVIAVALVKFAFFPAVQDDEGSDGMDPGGNFGQMTIEVGRADITNTVSVTGTIQADEPVVARATLDGNVVRTFVNDGDKIAKGDAIVQIRKEFPGETRQVTDEEGNVSVETSEPTYKYETVVSPGDGTVSTGVLVGQQFAIGDTVATVAPATFSAVAPLSADQMYRLQDAPSTATVTIKNGPAPFECSGVKLVSPTGKAQDPKSNTGSGNGASSSTDLKARCAIPSDQTVFAGLQVTLEMTAGSATGVLAVPISAVEGRYQSGTVYLPTSDPSKPEKRAVTLGITDGKMVEVKEGLTEGEEILEFTPTSNKDNQDGQTGPSGGMDSGMVGGPGGAAGTQ
;
A
#
# COMPACT_ATOMS: atom_id res chain seq x y z
N MET A 1 45.51 -91.24 -22.24
CA MET A 1 44.79 -91.33 -20.94
C MET A 1 45.50 -90.43 -19.98
N ALA A 2 44.95 -89.19 -19.74
CA ALA A 2 45.59 -88.18 -18.91
C ALA A 2 45.13 -88.33 -17.46
N HIS A 3 46.04 -88.66 -16.57
CA HIS A 3 45.84 -88.65 -15.13
C HIS A 3 45.62 -87.23 -14.66
N LYS A 4 44.36 -86.85 -14.39
CA LYS A 4 44.02 -85.64 -13.73
C LYS A 4 44.49 -85.73 -12.27
N THR A 5 45.54 -85.02 -11.96
CA THR A 5 46.19 -85.02 -10.63
C THR A 5 45.22 -84.58 -9.56
N ARG A 6 45.18 -85.29 -8.42
CA ARG A 6 44.33 -85.03 -7.25
C ARG A 6 44.36 -83.62 -6.74
N THR A 7 45.42 -82.89 -7.02
CA THR A 7 45.58 -81.45 -6.71
C THR A 7 44.65 -80.56 -7.52
N ALA A 8 44.32 -80.88 -8.79
CA ALA A 8 43.38 -80.04 -9.61
C ALA A 8 41.94 -80.27 -9.11
N GLN A 9 41.55 -81.43 -8.66
CA GLN A 9 40.23 -81.70 -8.10
C GLN A 9 40.01 -80.98 -6.76
N VAL A 10 41.07 -80.90 -5.91
CA VAL A 10 40.98 -80.16 -4.63
C VAL A 10 40.86 -78.66 -4.88
N LEU A 11 41.57 -78.12 -5.89
CA LEU A 11 41.46 -76.67 -6.26
C LEU A 11 40.09 -76.32 -6.82
N ASP A 12 39.46 -77.20 -7.60
CA ASP A 12 38.12 -77.02 -8.11
C ASP A 12 37.06 -77.04 -6.98
N ILE A 13 37.22 -77.91 -6.01
CA ILE A 13 36.34 -78.03 -4.82
C ILE A 13 36.51 -76.79 -3.96
N VAL A 14 37.73 -76.29 -3.75
CA VAL A 14 37.97 -75.03 -2.99
C VAL A 14 37.36 -73.81 -3.68
N LYS A 15 37.44 -73.73 -5.03
CA LYS A 15 36.77 -72.65 -5.79
C LYS A 15 35.26 -72.70 -5.64
N VAL A 16 34.65 -73.90 -5.75
CA VAL A 16 33.21 -74.07 -5.58
C VAL A 16 32.78 -73.65 -4.16
N LEU A 17 33.53 -74.07 -3.14
CA LEU A 17 33.27 -73.68 -1.76
C LEU A 17 33.40 -72.13 -1.55
N ALA A 18 34.42 -71.54 -2.16
CA ALA A 18 34.59 -70.10 -2.10
C ALA A 18 33.39 -69.32 -2.74
N TRP A 19 32.92 -69.80 -3.89
CA TRP A 19 31.73 -69.21 -4.55
C TRP A 19 30.45 -69.47 -3.73
N VAL A 20 30.29 -70.58 -3.07
CA VAL A 20 29.15 -70.81 -2.16
C VAL A 20 29.20 -69.91 -0.96
N VAL A 21 30.37 -69.68 -0.36
CA VAL A 21 30.53 -68.76 0.77
C VAL A 21 30.21 -67.29 0.33
N ILE A 22 30.69 -66.88 -0.86
CA ILE A 22 30.39 -65.53 -1.43
C ILE A 22 28.87 -65.44 -1.70
N ALA A 23 28.24 -66.47 -2.29
CA ALA A 23 26.79 -66.44 -2.55
C ALA A 23 25.99 -66.35 -1.24
N VAL A 24 26.36 -67.10 -0.21
CA VAL A 24 25.71 -67.05 1.11
C VAL A 24 25.92 -65.61 1.76
N ALA A 25 27.13 -65.11 1.63
CA ALA A 25 27.41 -63.71 2.12
C ALA A 25 26.58 -62.67 1.41
N LEU A 26 26.42 -62.76 0.07
CA LEU A 26 25.59 -61.84 -0.71
C LEU A 26 24.09 -62.01 -0.39
N VAL A 27 23.61 -63.26 -0.20
CA VAL A 27 22.23 -63.48 0.23
C VAL A 27 21.99 -62.89 1.63
N LYS A 28 22.95 -63.08 2.55
CA LYS A 28 22.86 -62.47 3.90
C LYS A 28 22.85 -60.94 3.82
N PHE A 29 23.67 -60.35 2.95
CA PHE A 29 23.72 -58.88 2.78
C PHE A 29 22.47 -58.34 2.08
N ALA A 30 21.88 -59.09 1.14
CA ALA A 30 20.68 -58.65 0.41
C ALA A 30 19.37 -58.82 1.19
N PHE A 31 19.26 -59.87 2.01
CA PHE A 31 18.02 -60.18 2.73
C PHE A 31 18.05 -59.86 4.22
N PHE A 32 19.23 -59.72 4.81
CA PHE A 32 19.40 -59.34 6.21
C PHE A 32 20.45 -58.24 6.30
N PRO A 33 20.10 -57.00 5.94
CA PRO A 33 20.98 -55.90 6.28
C PRO A 33 21.20 -55.93 7.79
N ALA A 34 22.45 -55.99 8.21
CA ALA A 34 22.81 -55.93 9.62
C ALA A 34 22.30 -54.56 10.10
N VAL A 35 21.29 -54.58 10.93
CA VAL A 35 20.96 -53.44 11.77
C VAL A 35 22.14 -53.30 12.72
N GLN A 36 23.05 -52.42 12.43
CA GLN A 36 24.02 -51.94 13.38
C GLN A 36 23.20 -51.12 14.36
N ASP A 37 23.02 -51.64 15.57
CA ASP A 37 22.66 -50.85 16.72
C ASP A 37 23.87 -49.90 16.99
N ASP A 38 23.94 -48.81 16.24
CA ASP A 38 24.76 -47.65 16.57
C ASP A 38 23.99 -46.95 17.71
N GLU A 39 24.45 -47.18 18.94
CA GLU A 39 24.14 -46.29 20.06
C GLU A 39 24.72 -44.93 19.70
N GLY A 40 23.93 -44.06 18.98
CA GLY A 40 24.34 -42.78 18.53
C GLY A 40 23.64 -42.27 17.27
N SER A 41 22.64 -42.98 16.77
CA SER A 41 21.75 -42.42 15.74
C SER A 41 20.75 -41.48 16.42
N ASP A 42 21.12 -40.22 16.51
CA ASP A 42 20.14 -39.14 16.58
C ASP A 42 19.22 -39.33 15.37
N GLY A 43 18.16 -40.15 15.56
CA GLY A 43 17.06 -40.24 14.64
C GLY A 43 16.56 -38.81 14.45
N MET A 44 16.70 -38.26 13.25
CA MET A 44 15.90 -37.15 12.84
C MET A 44 14.44 -37.61 12.94
N ASP A 45 13.88 -37.47 14.13
CA ASP A 45 12.46 -37.50 14.36
C ASP A 45 11.87 -36.40 13.46
N PRO A 46 10.98 -36.71 12.52
CA PRO A 46 10.30 -35.66 11.77
C PRO A 46 9.43 -34.75 12.65
N GLY A 47 9.31 -35.04 13.93
CA GLY A 47 8.90 -34.16 15.00
C GLY A 47 10.07 -33.48 15.72
N GLY A 48 11.20 -33.28 15.03
CA GLY A 48 12.48 -32.85 15.57
C GLY A 48 12.33 -31.86 16.70
N ASN A 49 12.88 -32.22 17.83
CA ASN A 49 13.12 -31.35 18.94
C ASN A 49 14.21 -30.34 18.47
N PHE A 50 13.80 -29.39 17.62
CA PHE A 50 14.62 -28.23 17.29
C PHE A 50 14.85 -27.52 18.61
N GLY A 51 16.08 -27.59 19.11
CA GLY A 51 16.46 -26.89 20.33
C GLY A 51 15.92 -25.47 20.25
N GLN A 52 15.36 -24.96 21.33
CA GLN A 52 14.82 -23.61 21.37
C GLN A 52 15.92 -22.67 20.86
N MET A 53 15.73 -22.10 19.68
CA MET A 53 16.62 -21.05 19.18
C MET A 53 16.39 -19.84 20.03
N THR A 54 17.41 -19.41 20.76
CA THR A 54 17.39 -18.20 21.58
C THR A 54 18.18 -17.10 20.90
N ILE A 55 17.75 -15.89 21.12
CA ILE A 55 18.46 -14.67 20.74
C ILE A 55 18.60 -13.79 21.96
N GLU A 56 19.69 -13.02 21.97
CA GLU A 56 19.96 -12.02 22.99
C GLU A 56 19.32 -10.69 22.60
N VAL A 57 18.63 -10.04 23.53
CA VAL A 57 18.03 -8.73 23.34
C VAL A 57 19.13 -7.68 23.25
N GLY A 58 19.29 -7.07 22.09
CA GLY A 58 20.29 -6.06 21.82
C GLY A 58 19.69 -4.68 21.55
N ARG A 59 20.59 -3.68 21.43
CA ARG A 59 20.20 -2.35 20.96
C ARG A 59 20.39 -2.23 19.47
N ALA A 60 19.40 -1.61 18.81
CA ALA A 60 19.47 -1.31 17.39
C ALA A 60 18.79 0.02 17.08
N ASP A 61 19.10 0.55 15.90
CA ASP A 61 18.40 1.68 15.33
C ASP A 61 17.27 1.14 14.46
N ILE A 62 16.05 1.60 14.73
CA ILE A 62 14.86 1.19 13.99
C ILE A 62 14.30 2.42 13.27
N THR A 63 14.14 2.31 11.94
CA THR A 63 13.50 3.34 11.14
C THR A 63 12.24 2.76 10.48
N ASN A 64 11.08 3.28 10.86
CA ASN A 64 9.82 2.90 10.23
C ASN A 64 9.71 3.59 8.88
N THR A 65 10.10 2.91 7.83
CA THR A 65 9.96 3.39 6.45
C THR A 65 8.82 2.66 5.76
N VAL A 66 7.91 3.43 5.18
CA VAL A 66 6.82 2.93 4.34
C VAL A 66 7.15 3.25 2.90
N SER A 67 7.32 2.21 2.09
CA SER A 67 7.58 2.33 0.65
C SER A 67 6.31 2.00 -0.13
N VAL A 68 5.90 2.91 -1.01
CA VAL A 68 4.70 2.77 -1.84
C VAL A 68 4.99 3.12 -3.29
N THR A 69 4.38 2.38 -4.21
CA THR A 69 4.48 2.67 -5.64
C THR A 69 3.36 3.61 -6.06
N GLY A 70 3.72 4.66 -6.76
CA GLY A 70 2.79 5.67 -7.26
C GLY A 70 3.12 6.15 -8.66
N THR A 71 2.53 7.26 -9.03
CA THR A 71 2.74 7.94 -10.31
C THR A 71 2.90 9.44 -10.12
N ILE A 72 3.67 10.06 -11.01
CA ILE A 72 3.73 11.51 -11.09
C ILE A 72 2.49 12.01 -11.80
N GLN A 73 1.82 13.00 -11.21
CA GLN A 73 0.65 13.65 -11.78
C GLN A 73 0.89 15.16 -11.85
N ALA A 74 0.41 15.78 -12.92
CA ALA A 74 0.34 17.25 -12.96
C ALA A 74 -0.65 17.73 -11.90
N ASP A 75 -0.35 18.84 -11.27
CA ASP A 75 -1.23 19.42 -10.27
C ASP A 75 -2.53 19.92 -10.90
N GLU A 76 -3.60 19.90 -10.12
CA GLU A 76 -4.91 20.28 -10.62
C GLU A 76 -4.94 21.76 -11.01
N PRO A 77 -5.56 22.09 -12.18
CA PRO A 77 -5.73 23.45 -12.60
C PRO A 77 -6.59 24.26 -11.60
N VAL A 78 -6.21 25.49 -11.37
CA VAL A 78 -6.96 26.42 -10.55
C VAL A 78 -7.84 27.32 -11.41
N VAL A 79 -9.05 27.59 -10.92
CA VAL A 79 -10.07 28.30 -11.69
C VAL A 79 -10.14 29.77 -11.25
N ALA A 80 -10.00 30.69 -12.21
CA ALA A 80 -10.28 32.10 -12.02
C ALA A 80 -11.78 32.38 -12.27
N ARG A 81 -12.46 32.97 -11.30
CA ARG A 81 -13.89 33.19 -11.35
C ARG A 81 -14.22 34.69 -11.39
N ALA A 82 -15.33 35.01 -12.05
CA ALA A 82 -15.86 36.37 -12.06
C ALA A 82 -16.32 36.78 -10.65
N THR A 83 -15.88 37.95 -10.20
CA THR A 83 -16.24 38.55 -8.93
C THR A 83 -17.31 39.64 -9.08
N LEU A 84 -17.56 40.04 -10.32
CA LEU A 84 -18.58 41.01 -10.70
C LEU A 84 -19.42 40.47 -11.85
N ASP A 85 -20.72 40.65 -11.80
CA ASP A 85 -21.60 40.41 -12.95
C ASP A 85 -21.51 41.59 -13.93
N GLY A 86 -21.39 41.26 -15.22
CA GLY A 86 -21.26 42.28 -16.27
C GLY A 86 -20.63 41.77 -17.55
N ASN A 87 -20.23 42.68 -18.39
CA ASN A 87 -19.65 42.39 -19.70
C ASN A 87 -18.13 42.57 -19.68
N VAL A 88 -17.41 41.66 -20.34
CA VAL A 88 -15.96 41.79 -20.55
C VAL A 88 -15.68 43.00 -21.47
N VAL A 89 -14.89 43.93 -21.00
CA VAL A 89 -14.47 45.09 -21.77
C VAL A 89 -13.05 44.96 -22.30
N ARG A 90 -12.24 44.10 -21.65
CA ARG A 90 -10.85 43.90 -22.05
C ARG A 90 -10.36 42.54 -21.63
N THR A 91 -9.57 41.90 -22.49
CA THR A 91 -8.75 40.73 -22.19
C THR A 91 -7.29 41.15 -22.12
N PHE A 92 -6.54 40.66 -21.14
CA PHE A 92 -5.11 40.97 -20.95
C PHE A 92 -4.22 39.82 -21.40
N VAL A 93 -4.76 38.60 -21.50
CA VAL A 93 -4.06 37.36 -21.85
C VAL A 93 -4.78 36.62 -22.95
N ASN A 94 -4.03 35.81 -23.69
CA ASN A 94 -4.56 34.88 -24.69
C ASN A 94 -4.53 33.45 -24.17
N ASP A 95 -5.27 32.57 -24.83
CA ASP A 95 -5.21 31.15 -24.52
C ASP A 95 -3.79 30.61 -24.75
N GLY A 96 -3.27 29.85 -23.77
CA GLY A 96 -1.91 29.31 -23.79
C GLY A 96 -0.81 30.21 -23.24
N ASP A 97 -1.11 31.46 -22.86
CA ASP A 97 -0.11 32.36 -22.28
C ASP A 97 0.33 31.88 -20.89
N LYS A 98 1.61 32.12 -20.55
CA LYS A 98 2.13 31.90 -19.20
C LYS A 98 1.85 33.15 -18.35
N ILE A 99 1.28 32.94 -17.20
CA ILE A 99 0.91 34.01 -16.26
C ILE A 99 1.38 33.69 -14.84
N ALA A 100 1.64 34.72 -14.07
CA ALA A 100 1.95 34.62 -12.65
C ALA A 100 0.70 34.88 -11.79
N LYS A 101 0.77 34.44 -10.55
CA LYS A 101 -0.29 34.73 -9.57
C LYS A 101 -0.47 36.23 -9.39
N GLY A 102 -1.70 36.71 -9.55
CA GLY A 102 -2.05 38.11 -9.44
C GLY A 102 -2.07 38.88 -10.77
N ASP A 103 -1.58 38.27 -11.87
CA ASP A 103 -1.66 38.91 -13.20
C ASP A 103 -3.11 39.02 -13.63
N ALA A 104 -3.41 40.12 -14.34
CA ALA A 104 -4.74 40.42 -14.86
C ALA A 104 -5.09 39.47 -16.03
N ILE A 105 -6.26 38.88 -15.97
CA ILE A 105 -6.80 38.01 -17.04
C ILE A 105 -7.80 38.77 -17.90
N VAL A 106 -8.88 39.29 -17.28
CA VAL A 106 -9.92 40.04 -17.96
C VAL A 106 -10.41 41.17 -17.07
N GLN A 107 -10.99 42.21 -17.70
CA GLN A 107 -11.70 43.28 -17.01
C GLN A 107 -13.18 43.17 -17.33
N ILE A 108 -14.01 43.13 -16.30
CA ILE A 108 -15.47 43.06 -16.39
C ILE A 108 -16.01 44.45 -15.98
N ARG A 109 -17.01 44.91 -16.72
CA ARG A 109 -17.72 46.18 -16.46
C ARG A 109 -19.18 45.85 -16.18
N LYS A 110 -19.67 46.36 -15.05
CA LYS A 110 -21.09 46.42 -14.73
C LYS A 110 -21.61 47.81 -14.95
N GLU A 111 -22.71 47.91 -15.65
CA GLU A 111 -23.42 49.14 -15.86
C GLU A 111 -24.57 49.26 -14.87
N PHE A 112 -24.65 50.39 -14.20
CA PHE A 112 -25.78 50.76 -13.36
C PHE A 112 -26.55 51.83 -14.11
N PRO A 113 -27.80 51.54 -14.49
CA PRO A 113 -28.62 52.52 -15.18
C PRO A 113 -28.79 53.76 -14.34
N GLY A 114 -28.85 54.91 -15.00
CA GLY A 114 -29.08 56.20 -14.33
C GLY A 114 -30.41 56.21 -13.63
N GLU A 115 -30.45 56.93 -12.50
CA GLU A 115 -31.68 57.16 -11.77
C GLU A 115 -32.59 58.09 -12.54
N THR A 116 -33.85 57.75 -12.66
CA THR A 116 -34.89 58.59 -13.27
C THR A 116 -35.58 59.41 -12.18
N ARG A 117 -35.48 60.71 -12.26
CA ARG A 117 -36.10 61.66 -11.32
C ARG A 117 -37.12 62.48 -12.05
N GLN A 118 -38.31 62.69 -11.47
CA GLN A 118 -39.26 63.64 -11.91
C GLN A 118 -38.86 64.99 -11.30
N VAL A 119 -38.62 66.00 -12.17
CA VAL A 119 -38.36 67.39 -11.77
C VAL A 119 -39.53 68.18 -12.20
N THR A 120 -40.09 68.96 -11.28
CA THR A 120 -41.17 69.89 -11.56
C THR A 120 -40.54 71.29 -11.61
N ASP A 121 -40.70 71.96 -12.74
CA ASP A 121 -40.21 73.34 -12.90
C ASP A 121 -41.10 74.37 -12.11
N GLU A 122 -40.66 75.60 -12.05
CA GLU A 122 -41.39 76.66 -11.32
C GLU A 122 -42.79 76.96 -11.93
N GLU A 123 -43.04 76.53 -13.16
CA GLU A 123 -44.30 76.66 -13.91
C GLU A 123 -45.23 75.45 -13.71
N GLY A 124 -44.80 74.46 -12.94
CA GLY A 124 -45.61 73.27 -12.62
C GLY A 124 -45.54 72.15 -13.67
N ASN A 125 -44.66 72.26 -14.68
CA ASN A 125 -44.47 71.21 -15.68
C ASN A 125 -43.59 70.05 -15.10
N VAL A 126 -44.00 68.82 -15.24
CA VAL A 126 -43.24 67.63 -14.81
C VAL A 126 -42.40 67.17 -15.97
N SER A 127 -41.10 67.30 -15.83
CA SER A 127 -40.10 66.68 -16.73
C SER A 127 -39.43 65.46 -16.06
N VAL A 128 -39.04 64.53 -16.87
CA VAL A 128 -38.31 63.33 -16.40
C VAL A 128 -36.86 63.50 -16.81
N GLU A 129 -36.00 63.67 -15.80
CA GLU A 129 -34.55 63.71 -15.99
C GLU A 129 -33.98 62.29 -15.62
N THR A 130 -33.19 61.69 -16.53
CA THR A 130 -32.46 60.50 -16.28
C THR A 130 -30.99 60.86 -16.17
N SER A 131 -30.36 60.53 -15.04
CA SER A 131 -28.93 60.75 -14.87
C SER A 131 -28.13 59.77 -15.78
N GLU A 132 -26.89 60.15 -16.06
CA GLU A 132 -26.00 59.25 -16.85
C GLU A 132 -25.76 57.92 -16.12
N PRO A 133 -25.63 56.80 -16.86
CA PRO A 133 -25.30 55.52 -16.29
C PRO A 133 -23.92 55.54 -15.64
N THR A 134 -23.76 54.87 -14.53
CA THR A 134 -22.49 54.71 -13.82
C THR A 134 -21.93 53.32 -14.08
N TYR A 135 -20.60 53.21 -14.10
CA TYR A 135 -19.90 51.98 -14.41
C TYR A 135 -18.99 51.55 -13.27
N LYS A 136 -19.06 50.27 -12.91
CA LYS A 136 -18.09 49.63 -12.01
C LYS A 136 -17.21 48.66 -12.82
N TYR A 137 -15.91 48.72 -12.59
CA TYR A 137 -14.94 47.87 -13.23
C TYR A 137 -14.31 46.94 -12.19
N GLU A 138 -14.11 45.71 -12.56
CA GLU A 138 -13.44 44.70 -11.76
C GLU A 138 -12.47 43.90 -12.65
N THR A 139 -11.27 43.67 -12.16
CA THR A 139 -10.27 42.91 -12.88
C THR A 139 -10.15 41.50 -12.26
N VAL A 140 -10.44 40.49 -13.02
CA VAL A 140 -10.22 39.09 -12.62
C VAL A 140 -8.74 38.79 -12.78
N VAL A 141 -8.11 38.34 -11.69
CA VAL A 141 -6.68 38.05 -11.64
C VAL A 141 -6.43 36.57 -11.54
N SER A 142 -5.22 36.11 -11.91
CA SER A 142 -4.80 34.76 -11.80
C SER A 142 -4.67 34.30 -10.33
N PRO A 143 -5.29 33.19 -9.94
CA PRO A 143 -5.15 32.64 -8.60
C PRO A 143 -3.82 31.95 -8.35
N GLY A 144 -3.05 31.60 -9.40
CA GLY A 144 -1.76 30.89 -9.31
C GLY A 144 -0.90 31.13 -10.53
N ASP A 145 0.34 30.63 -10.46
CA ASP A 145 1.28 30.61 -11.57
C ASP A 145 0.95 29.46 -12.53
N GLY A 146 1.07 29.66 -13.83
CA GLY A 146 0.83 28.57 -14.77
C GLY A 146 0.54 29.03 -16.20
N THR A 147 -0.05 28.11 -16.97
CA THR A 147 -0.54 28.39 -18.32
C THR A 147 -2.04 28.61 -18.27
N VAL A 148 -2.48 29.75 -18.77
CA VAL A 148 -3.90 30.09 -18.79
C VAL A 148 -4.61 29.39 -19.97
N SER A 149 -5.79 28.85 -19.70
CA SER A 149 -6.73 28.45 -20.75
C SER A 149 -8.00 29.25 -20.59
N THR A 150 -8.31 30.04 -21.61
CA THR A 150 -9.45 30.96 -21.64
C THR A 150 -10.04 31.04 -23.03
N GLY A 151 -11.37 30.96 -23.14
CA GLY A 151 -12.10 31.17 -24.38
C GLY A 151 -12.92 32.47 -24.32
N VAL A 152 -12.57 33.43 -23.44
CA VAL A 152 -13.36 34.64 -23.19
C VAL A 152 -13.17 35.64 -24.31
N LEU A 153 -14.30 36.18 -24.77
CA LEU A 153 -14.34 37.23 -25.78
C LEU A 153 -14.79 38.57 -25.17
N VAL A 154 -14.26 39.66 -25.72
CA VAL A 154 -14.74 41.00 -25.37
C VAL A 154 -16.22 41.13 -25.72
N GLY A 155 -17.02 41.70 -24.80
CA GLY A 155 -18.47 41.75 -24.89
C GLY A 155 -19.22 40.58 -24.29
N GLN A 156 -18.55 39.50 -23.93
CA GLN A 156 -19.17 38.35 -23.27
C GLN A 156 -19.67 38.73 -21.88
N GLN A 157 -20.85 38.26 -21.53
CA GLN A 157 -21.47 38.48 -20.22
C GLN A 157 -21.12 37.35 -19.26
N PHE A 158 -20.80 37.72 -18.02
CA PHE A 158 -20.53 36.79 -16.91
C PHE A 158 -21.41 37.11 -15.71
N ALA A 159 -21.81 36.07 -14.99
CA ALA A 159 -22.38 36.21 -13.66
C ALA A 159 -21.30 36.01 -12.59
N ILE A 160 -21.56 36.47 -11.37
CA ILE A 160 -20.67 36.26 -10.23
C ILE A 160 -20.50 34.73 -10.00
N GLY A 161 -19.25 34.27 -9.92
CA GLY A 161 -18.91 32.88 -9.72
C GLY A 161 -18.66 32.07 -11.00
N ASP A 162 -19.00 32.62 -12.17
CA ASP A 162 -18.72 31.98 -13.44
C ASP A 162 -17.20 31.80 -13.67
N THR A 163 -16.84 30.72 -14.33
CA THR A 163 -15.45 30.43 -14.69
C THR A 163 -15.02 31.32 -15.86
N VAL A 164 -14.04 32.16 -15.63
CA VAL A 164 -13.45 33.04 -16.62
C VAL A 164 -12.26 32.39 -17.31
N ALA A 165 -11.39 31.76 -16.53
CA ALA A 165 -10.22 31.11 -17.04
C ALA A 165 -9.82 29.95 -16.12
N THR A 166 -9.06 29.03 -16.67
CA THR A 166 -8.42 27.94 -15.91
C THR A 166 -6.91 28.09 -16.05
N VAL A 167 -6.20 28.07 -14.94
CA VAL A 167 -4.73 28.17 -14.91
C VAL A 167 -4.16 26.82 -14.52
N ALA A 168 -3.46 26.18 -15.46
CA ALA A 168 -2.79 24.93 -15.24
C ALA A 168 -1.36 25.18 -14.71
N PRO A 169 -1.07 24.84 -13.44
CA PRO A 169 0.27 25.02 -12.90
C PRO A 169 1.27 24.08 -13.60
N ALA A 170 2.50 24.54 -13.77
CA ALA A 170 3.61 23.72 -14.29
C ALA A 170 4.28 22.90 -13.18
N THR A 171 3.53 22.55 -12.14
CA THR A 171 4.00 21.77 -11.00
C THR A 171 3.46 20.35 -11.04
N PHE A 172 4.19 19.45 -10.41
CA PHE A 172 3.88 18.03 -10.37
C PHE A 172 3.87 17.54 -8.93
N SER A 173 3.06 16.53 -8.70
CA SER A 173 3.03 15.82 -7.42
C SER A 173 3.19 14.32 -7.66
N ALA A 174 3.94 13.67 -6.78
CA ALA A 174 3.94 12.22 -6.70
C ALA A 174 2.71 11.77 -5.92
N VAL A 175 1.93 10.86 -6.50
CA VAL A 175 0.68 10.37 -5.91
C VAL A 175 0.73 8.86 -5.84
N ALA A 176 0.58 8.29 -4.64
CA ALA A 176 0.60 6.86 -4.40
C ALA A 176 -0.60 6.42 -3.54
N PRO A 177 -1.28 5.32 -3.89
CA PRO A 177 -2.32 4.75 -3.05
C PRO A 177 -1.70 4.11 -1.82
N LEU A 178 -2.36 4.23 -0.67
CA LEU A 178 -1.95 3.65 0.60
C LEU A 178 -2.91 2.52 1.00
N SER A 179 -2.35 1.37 1.38
CA SER A 179 -3.13 0.31 2.02
C SER A 179 -3.47 0.67 3.47
N ALA A 180 -4.47 -0.01 4.04
CA ALA A 180 -4.86 0.19 5.43
C ALA A 180 -3.69 -0.04 6.40
N ASP A 181 -2.86 -1.07 6.18
CA ASP A 181 -1.69 -1.35 7.01
C ASP A 181 -0.66 -0.23 6.96
N GLN A 182 -0.42 0.33 5.75
CA GLN A 182 0.50 1.45 5.56
C GLN A 182 -0.01 2.71 6.25
N MET A 183 -1.33 2.95 6.26
CA MET A 183 -1.93 4.06 6.98
C MET A 183 -1.72 3.96 8.50
N TYR A 184 -1.91 2.76 9.08
CA TYR A 184 -1.64 2.55 10.51
C TYR A 184 -0.17 2.77 10.88
N ARG A 185 0.75 2.48 9.97
CA ARG A 185 2.18 2.75 10.17
C ARG A 185 2.55 4.22 10.02
N LEU A 186 1.74 5.01 9.30
CA LEU A 186 1.94 6.45 9.02
C LEU A 186 1.05 7.32 9.91
N GLN A 187 0.87 6.97 11.20
CA GLN A 187 0.02 7.74 12.13
C GLN A 187 0.46 9.20 12.25
N ASP A 188 1.77 9.43 12.25
CA ASP A 188 2.36 10.77 12.12
C ASP A 188 2.85 10.91 10.68
N ALA A 189 2.00 11.48 9.82
CA ALA A 189 2.37 11.68 8.43
C ALA A 189 3.67 12.50 8.33
N PRO A 190 4.72 11.96 7.68
CA PRO A 190 5.96 12.69 7.53
C PRO A 190 5.74 13.93 6.66
N SER A 191 6.50 14.99 6.92
CA SER A 191 6.43 16.21 6.11
C SER A 191 7.14 16.07 4.76
N THR A 192 8.07 15.14 4.65
CA THR A 192 8.89 14.87 3.46
C THR A 192 8.87 13.39 3.12
N ALA A 193 9.13 13.07 1.85
CA ALA A 193 9.33 11.72 1.38
C ALA A 193 10.41 11.69 0.30
N THR A 194 11.09 10.56 0.18
CA THR A 194 12.06 10.34 -0.90
C THR A 194 11.35 9.75 -2.11
N VAL A 195 11.51 10.38 -3.26
CA VAL A 195 10.97 9.94 -4.54
C VAL A 195 12.07 9.28 -5.36
N THR A 196 11.86 8.04 -5.74
CA THR A 196 12.73 7.31 -6.66
C THR A 196 11.98 7.02 -7.95
N ILE A 197 12.50 7.49 -9.09
CA ILE A 197 11.95 7.24 -10.41
C ILE A 197 12.66 6.01 -10.99
N LYS A 198 11.91 5.01 -11.42
CA LYS A 198 12.48 3.80 -12.03
C LYS A 198 13.20 4.17 -13.34
N ASN A 199 14.49 3.89 -13.42
CA ASN A 199 15.38 4.25 -14.53
C ASN A 199 15.48 5.78 -14.78
N GLY A 200 15.21 6.57 -13.75
CA GLY A 200 15.26 8.03 -13.78
C GLY A 200 16.53 8.61 -13.14
N PRO A 201 16.50 9.90 -12.80
CA PRO A 201 17.58 10.57 -12.09
C PRO A 201 17.77 10.00 -10.67
N ALA A 202 18.77 10.50 -9.97
CA ALA A 202 19.00 10.14 -8.57
C ALA A 202 17.76 10.42 -7.71
N PRO A 203 17.51 9.63 -6.64
CA PRO A 203 16.43 9.90 -5.71
C PRO A 203 16.48 11.33 -5.17
N PHE A 204 15.35 11.96 -5.03
CA PHE A 204 15.21 13.33 -4.51
C PHE A 204 14.11 13.41 -3.46
N GLU A 205 14.17 14.42 -2.62
CA GLU A 205 13.14 14.66 -1.63
C GLU A 205 11.99 15.48 -2.19
N CYS A 206 10.77 15.09 -1.87
CA CYS A 206 9.56 15.87 -2.07
C CYS A 206 9.05 16.38 -0.73
N SER A 207 8.30 17.47 -0.74
CA SER A 207 7.83 18.14 0.45
C SER A 207 6.30 18.20 0.52
N GLY A 208 5.80 18.50 1.73
CA GLY A 208 4.36 18.68 1.94
C GLY A 208 3.56 17.40 1.70
N VAL A 209 4.02 16.26 2.23
CA VAL A 209 3.27 15.00 2.16
C VAL A 209 1.90 15.20 2.81
N LYS A 210 0.86 14.93 2.03
CA LYS A 210 -0.53 15.00 2.47
C LYS A 210 -1.25 13.70 2.18
N LEU A 211 -2.00 13.23 3.15
CA LEU A 211 -2.91 12.12 2.97
C LEU A 211 -4.24 12.67 2.47
N VAL A 212 -4.58 12.40 1.22
CA VAL A 212 -5.80 12.89 0.56
C VAL A 212 -6.76 11.72 0.40
N SER A 213 -7.94 11.86 1.00
CA SER A 213 -9.05 10.98 0.68
C SER A 213 -9.61 11.37 -0.69
N PRO A 214 -9.99 10.45 -1.57
CA PRO A 214 -10.70 10.80 -2.78
C PRO A 214 -12.00 11.48 -2.36
N THR A 215 -12.02 12.80 -2.44
CA THR A 215 -13.27 13.55 -2.36
C THR A 215 -14.10 13.13 -3.56
N GLY A 216 -15.13 12.32 -3.31
CA GLY A 216 -16.14 12.08 -4.32
C GLY A 216 -16.60 13.45 -4.81
N LYS A 217 -16.31 13.80 -6.05
CA LYS A 217 -17.03 14.87 -6.72
C LYS A 217 -18.49 14.55 -6.50
N ALA A 218 -19.23 15.42 -5.83
CA ALA A 218 -20.67 15.33 -5.76
C ALA A 218 -21.12 15.17 -7.23
N GLN A 219 -21.60 13.99 -7.57
CA GLN A 219 -22.16 13.73 -8.90
C GLN A 219 -23.36 14.65 -9.01
N ASP A 220 -23.33 15.52 -10.01
CA ASP A 220 -24.53 16.22 -10.46
C ASP A 220 -25.65 15.20 -10.63
N PRO A 221 -26.81 15.38 -9.98
CA PRO A 221 -27.88 14.38 -10.02
C PRO A 221 -28.55 14.22 -11.39
N LYS A 222 -27.97 14.76 -12.46
CA LYS A 222 -28.55 14.74 -13.82
C LYS A 222 -27.81 13.92 -14.87
N SER A 223 -26.75 13.20 -14.57
CA SER A 223 -26.18 12.24 -15.53
C SER A 223 -26.50 10.80 -15.13
N ASN A 224 -27.77 10.44 -15.30
CA ASN A 224 -28.21 9.05 -15.30
C ASN A 224 -28.09 8.51 -16.72
N THR A 225 -26.96 7.98 -17.09
CA THR A 225 -26.86 7.10 -18.27
C THR A 225 -25.98 5.90 -17.91
N GLY A 226 -26.67 4.87 -17.67
CA GLY A 226 -26.51 3.45 -17.88
C GLY A 226 -25.14 2.81 -17.75
N SER A 227 -25.23 1.74 -17.00
CA SER A 227 -24.51 0.47 -17.17
C SER A 227 -23.14 0.31 -16.55
N GLY A 228 -23.13 -0.54 -15.56
CA GLY A 228 -22.11 -1.58 -15.51
C GLY A 228 -21.08 -1.48 -14.40
N ASN A 229 -21.35 -2.22 -13.38
CA ASN A 229 -20.40 -3.03 -12.61
C ASN A 229 -19.18 -2.34 -12.00
N GLY A 230 -19.17 -2.33 -10.68
CA GLY A 230 -17.93 -2.37 -9.90
C GLY A 230 -17.34 -1.01 -9.56
N ALA A 231 -18.15 -0.07 -9.09
CA ALA A 231 -17.61 0.95 -8.21
C ALA A 231 -17.25 0.28 -6.88
N SER A 232 -16.09 -0.35 -6.82
CA SER A 232 -15.40 -0.50 -5.55
C SER A 232 -15.26 0.91 -4.99
N SER A 233 -16.04 1.23 -3.99
CA SER A 233 -15.82 2.40 -3.13
C SER A 233 -14.57 2.12 -2.31
N SER A 234 -13.42 2.08 -3.00
CA SER A 234 -12.13 2.08 -2.34
C SER A 234 -11.97 3.49 -1.76
N THR A 235 -12.15 3.59 -0.47
CA THR A 235 -11.66 4.69 0.36
C THR A 235 -10.13 4.65 0.34
N ASP A 236 -9.55 4.61 -0.86
CA ASP A 236 -8.11 4.54 -1.05
C ASP A 236 -7.53 5.92 -0.74
N LEU A 237 -7.08 6.05 0.50
CA LEU A 237 -6.28 7.20 0.87
C LEU A 237 -5.05 7.22 -0.03
N LYS A 238 -4.73 8.41 -0.55
CA LYS A 238 -3.55 8.61 -1.39
C LYS A 238 -2.57 9.52 -0.68
N ALA A 239 -1.32 9.13 -0.65
CA ALA A 239 -0.24 10.04 -0.31
C ALA A 239 0.06 10.93 -1.51
N ARG A 240 0.08 12.24 -1.31
CA ARG A 240 0.47 13.23 -2.32
C ARG A 240 1.64 14.03 -1.79
N CYS A 241 2.68 14.17 -2.59
CA CYS A 241 3.89 14.91 -2.26
C CYS A 241 4.27 15.84 -3.40
N ALA A 242 4.48 17.12 -3.13
CA ALA A 242 4.86 18.09 -4.15
C ALA A 242 6.32 17.90 -4.58
N ILE A 243 6.54 17.80 -5.89
CA ILE A 243 7.88 17.66 -6.47
C ILE A 243 8.51 19.04 -6.61
N PRO A 244 9.77 19.21 -6.18
CA PRO A 244 10.48 20.47 -6.35
C PRO A 244 10.59 20.88 -7.82
N SER A 245 10.50 22.17 -8.11
CA SER A 245 10.51 22.70 -9.48
C SER A 245 11.86 22.60 -10.21
N ASP A 246 12.94 22.28 -9.48
CA ASP A 246 14.28 22.01 -10.04
C ASP A 246 14.39 20.62 -10.64
N GLN A 247 13.44 19.72 -10.37
CA GLN A 247 13.41 18.36 -10.89
C GLN A 247 12.63 18.31 -12.21
N THR A 248 13.31 17.83 -13.26
CA THR A 248 12.66 17.59 -14.55
C THR A 248 11.90 16.26 -14.51
N VAL A 249 10.60 16.34 -14.46
CA VAL A 249 9.70 15.18 -14.41
C VAL A 249 8.56 15.30 -15.42
N PHE A 250 7.93 14.18 -15.72
CA PHE A 250 6.77 14.13 -16.64
C PHE A 250 5.61 13.41 -15.97
N ALA A 251 4.41 13.84 -16.28
CA ALA A 251 3.20 13.16 -15.82
C ALA A 251 3.15 11.71 -16.36
N GLY A 252 2.69 10.77 -15.54
CA GLY A 252 2.58 9.35 -15.89
C GLY A 252 3.80 8.50 -15.55
N LEU A 253 4.93 9.08 -15.11
CA LEU A 253 6.08 8.31 -14.67
C LEU A 253 5.75 7.54 -13.40
N GLN A 254 6.17 6.27 -13.35
CA GLN A 254 6.09 5.46 -12.14
C GLN A 254 7.20 5.84 -11.17
N VAL A 255 6.84 5.96 -9.90
CA VAL A 255 7.75 6.34 -8.82
C VAL A 255 7.53 5.45 -7.61
N THR A 256 8.56 5.33 -6.81
CA THR A 256 8.49 4.78 -5.46
C THR A 256 8.65 5.93 -4.48
N LEU A 257 7.66 6.09 -3.58
CA LEU A 257 7.72 7.02 -2.47
C LEU A 257 8.15 6.27 -1.22
N GLU A 258 9.21 6.73 -0.59
CA GLU A 258 9.68 6.23 0.70
C GLU A 258 9.42 7.30 1.76
N MET A 259 8.53 6.98 2.70
CA MET A 259 8.10 7.86 3.77
C MET A 259 8.60 7.31 5.10
N THR A 260 9.36 8.10 5.85
CA THR A 260 9.82 7.73 7.19
C THR A 260 8.80 8.21 8.22
N ALA A 261 8.09 7.26 8.81
CA ALA A 261 7.03 7.53 9.80
C ALA A 261 7.56 7.67 11.23
N GLY A 262 8.84 7.42 11.43
CA GLY A 262 9.50 7.56 12.74
C GLY A 262 10.82 6.81 12.77
N SER A 263 11.72 7.24 13.64
CA SER A 263 12.99 6.58 13.90
C SER A 263 13.27 6.58 15.40
N ALA A 264 13.86 5.50 15.89
CA ALA A 264 14.38 5.41 17.24
C ALA A 264 15.79 4.85 17.18
N THR A 265 16.73 5.50 17.87
CA THR A 265 18.15 5.13 17.87
C THR A 265 18.55 4.55 19.22
N GLY A 266 19.35 3.47 19.19
CA GLY A 266 19.88 2.84 20.39
C GLY A 266 18.80 2.23 21.30
N VAL A 267 17.64 1.83 20.74
CA VAL A 267 16.53 1.24 21.50
C VAL A 267 16.68 -0.27 21.62
N LEU A 268 16.07 -0.87 22.64
CA LEU A 268 15.98 -2.32 22.73
C LEU A 268 15.15 -2.84 21.55
N ALA A 269 15.70 -3.76 20.79
CA ALA A 269 15.12 -4.27 19.56
C ALA A 269 15.15 -5.79 19.55
N VAL A 270 14.03 -6.38 19.10
CA VAL A 270 13.88 -7.82 18.93
C VAL A 270 13.29 -8.11 17.55
N PRO A 271 13.60 -9.27 16.93
CA PRO A 271 12.96 -9.68 15.70
C PRO A 271 11.44 -9.81 15.89
N ILE A 272 10.69 -9.45 14.85
CA ILE A 272 9.23 -9.56 14.89
C ILE A 272 8.75 -11.01 15.05
N SER A 273 9.57 -12.01 14.66
CA SER A 273 9.31 -13.44 14.84
C SER A 273 9.29 -13.88 16.31
N ALA A 274 9.99 -13.14 17.18
CA ALA A 274 10.09 -13.44 18.61
C ALA A 274 8.90 -12.90 19.42
N VAL A 275 8.01 -12.11 18.80
CA VAL A 275 6.92 -11.42 19.48
C VAL A 275 5.56 -11.93 19.00
N GLU A 276 4.75 -12.42 19.92
CA GLU A 276 3.34 -12.71 19.69
C GLU A 276 2.51 -11.50 20.12
N GLY A 277 1.82 -10.86 19.19
CA GLY A 277 0.97 -9.70 19.51
C GLY A 277 0.81 -8.77 18.33
N ARG A 278 0.07 -7.69 18.57
CA ARG A 278 -0.15 -6.63 17.58
C ARG A 278 -0.16 -5.28 18.28
N TYR A 279 0.40 -4.29 17.62
CA TYR A 279 0.25 -2.88 17.96
C TYR A 279 0.40 -2.56 19.46
N GLN A 280 1.51 -1.96 19.85
CA GLN A 280 1.86 -1.49 21.21
C GLN A 280 1.92 -2.55 22.32
N SER A 281 1.36 -3.74 22.14
CA SER A 281 1.44 -4.80 23.14
C SER A 281 1.79 -6.14 22.53
N GLY A 282 2.72 -6.85 23.14
CA GLY A 282 3.17 -8.17 22.71
C GLY A 282 3.49 -9.07 23.87
N THR A 283 3.73 -10.32 23.55
CA THR A 283 4.24 -11.33 24.46
C THR A 283 5.50 -11.94 23.87
N VAL A 284 6.55 -11.98 24.62
CA VAL A 284 7.78 -12.71 24.28
C VAL A 284 7.88 -13.97 25.14
N TYR A 285 8.68 -14.91 24.70
CA TYR A 285 8.86 -16.18 25.36
C TYR A 285 10.31 -16.32 25.80
N LEU A 286 10.50 -16.59 27.10
CA LEU A 286 11.82 -16.82 27.66
C LEU A 286 12.09 -18.32 27.72
N PRO A 287 13.36 -18.72 27.47
CA PRO A 287 13.75 -20.12 27.60
C PRO A 287 13.65 -20.56 29.06
N THR A 288 13.18 -21.78 29.27
CA THR A 288 13.13 -22.45 30.57
C THR A 288 13.83 -23.79 30.50
N SER A 289 14.07 -24.42 31.66
CA SER A 289 14.63 -25.79 31.70
C SER A 289 13.74 -26.84 31.04
N ASP A 290 12.45 -26.56 30.86
CA ASP A 290 11.49 -27.40 30.13
C ASP A 290 11.15 -26.73 28.79
N PRO A 291 11.70 -27.22 27.66
CA PRO A 291 11.46 -26.64 26.34
C PRO A 291 9.98 -26.59 25.92
N SER A 292 9.14 -27.43 26.52
CA SER A 292 7.70 -27.47 26.20
C SER A 292 6.89 -26.39 26.92
N LYS A 293 7.50 -25.67 27.88
CA LYS A 293 6.82 -24.68 28.71
C LYS A 293 7.64 -23.38 28.86
N PRO A 294 7.83 -22.64 27.79
CA PRO A 294 8.51 -21.34 27.87
C PRO A 294 7.71 -20.37 28.74
N GLU A 295 8.42 -19.53 29.46
CA GLU A 295 7.81 -18.46 30.27
C GLU A 295 7.29 -17.35 29.37
N LYS A 296 6.04 -16.95 29.54
CA LYS A 296 5.42 -15.84 28.82
C LYS A 296 5.66 -14.54 29.56
N ARG A 297 6.16 -13.53 28.84
CA ARG A 297 6.31 -12.20 29.38
C ARG A 297 5.65 -11.16 28.49
N ALA A 298 4.78 -10.34 29.07
CA ALA A 298 4.16 -9.23 28.37
C ALA A 298 5.18 -8.10 28.17
N VAL A 299 5.17 -7.51 26.97
CA VAL A 299 6.05 -6.40 26.59
C VAL A 299 5.25 -5.27 25.95
N THR A 300 5.71 -4.05 26.16
CA THR A 300 5.20 -2.86 25.48
C THR A 300 6.05 -2.61 24.24
N LEU A 301 5.42 -2.61 23.09
CA LEU A 301 6.08 -2.43 21.79
C LEU A 301 6.08 -0.97 21.35
N GLY A 302 7.09 -0.59 20.58
CA GLY A 302 7.22 0.71 19.95
C GLY A 302 7.16 0.63 18.42
N ILE A 303 8.07 1.35 17.78
CA ILE A 303 8.14 1.39 16.31
C ILE A 303 8.73 0.09 15.75
N THR A 304 8.40 -0.19 14.49
CA THR A 304 8.93 -1.35 13.76
C THR A 304 9.28 -0.98 12.32
N ASP A 305 10.33 -1.59 11.80
CA ASP A 305 10.71 -1.53 10.38
C ASP A 305 10.14 -2.71 9.56
N GLY A 306 9.39 -3.62 10.21
CA GLY A 306 8.86 -4.84 9.63
C GLY A 306 9.79 -6.06 9.77
N LYS A 307 11.00 -5.91 10.32
CA LYS A 307 11.94 -6.98 10.68
C LYS A 307 12.23 -6.98 12.17
N MET A 308 12.51 -5.81 12.72
CA MET A 308 12.75 -5.56 14.13
C MET A 308 11.61 -4.73 14.71
N VAL A 309 11.37 -4.89 15.99
CA VAL A 309 10.41 -4.09 16.76
C VAL A 309 11.07 -3.58 18.03
N GLU A 310 10.84 -2.31 18.31
CA GLU A 310 11.26 -1.67 19.56
C GLU A 310 10.49 -2.26 20.73
N VAL A 311 11.22 -2.55 21.82
CA VAL A 311 10.63 -2.91 23.11
C VAL A 311 10.86 -1.75 24.08
N LYS A 312 9.77 -1.09 24.46
CA LYS A 312 9.81 0.03 25.41
C LYS A 312 9.90 -0.44 26.84
N GLU A 313 9.18 -1.51 27.17
CA GLU A 313 9.09 -2.05 28.52
C GLU A 313 8.95 -3.58 28.49
N GLY A 314 9.45 -4.25 29.53
CA GLY A 314 9.28 -5.68 29.76
C GLY A 314 10.50 -6.55 29.49
N LEU A 315 11.56 -6.00 28.85
CA LEU A 315 12.84 -6.69 28.63
C LEU A 315 14.02 -5.83 29.06
N THR A 316 15.15 -6.49 29.30
CA THR A 316 16.43 -5.86 29.59
C THR A 316 17.47 -6.24 28.52
N GLU A 317 18.47 -5.37 28.33
CA GLU A 317 19.58 -5.64 27.41
C GLU A 317 20.37 -6.86 27.86
N GLY A 318 20.71 -7.75 26.93
CA GLY A 318 21.43 -8.99 27.22
C GLY A 318 20.53 -10.14 27.69
N GLU A 319 19.22 -9.96 27.77
CA GLU A 319 18.29 -11.01 28.16
C GLU A 319 18.03 -11.98 26.99
N GLU A 320 18.01 -13.28 27.25
CA GLU A 320 17.74 -14.30 26.25
C GLU A 320 16.24 -14.52 26.09
N ILE A 321 15.77 -14.47 24.86
CA ILE A 321 14.39 -14.79 24.47
C ILE A 321 14.36 -15.82 23.35
N LEU A 322 13.23 -16.46 23.12
CA LEU A 322 13.06 -17.35 21.98
C LEU A 322 12.96 -16.55 20.67
N GLU A 323 13.69 -16.98 19.64
CA GLU A 323 13.67 -16.34 18.32
C GLU A 323 12.32 -16.46 17.60
N PHE A 324 11.57 -17.54 17.92
CA PHE A 324 10.27 -17.81 17.34
C PHE A 324 9.22 -18.05 18.42
N THR A 325 8.02 -17.57 18.17
CA THR A 325 6.88 -17.81 19.04
C THR A 325 6.50 -19.31 18.98
N PRO A 326 6.32 -20.00 20.12
CA PRO A 326 5.91 -21.41 20.12
C PRO A 326 4.53 -21.54 19.48
N THR A 327 4.44 -22.29 18.39
CA THR A 327 3.15 -22.67 17.80
C THR A 327 2.43 -23.60 18.77
N SER A 328 1.35 -23.14 19.38
CA SER A 328 0.51 -23.99 20.22
C SER A 328 -0.22 -25.01 19.32
N ASN A 329 0.24 -26.26 19.34
CA ASN A 329 -0.46 -27.41 18.75
C ASN A 329 -1.77 -27.71 19.53
N LYS A 330 -2.62 -26.72 19.79
CA LYS A 330 -3.87 -26.94 20.51
C LYS A 330 -5.04 -27.40 19.66
N ASP A 331 -4.90 -27.41 18.34
CA ASP A 331 -6.03 -27.68 17.43
C ASP A 331 -6.12 -29.12 16.91
N ASN A 332 -5.30 -30.07 17.39
CA ASN A 332 -5.34 -31.47 16.90
C ASN A 332 -5.78 -32.53 17.91
N GLN A 333 -6.35 -32.17 19.08
CA GLN A 333 -6.73 -33.17 20.06
C GLN A 333 -8.24 -33.35 20.29
N ASP A 334 -9.08 -32.62 19.56
CA ASP A 334 -10.55 -32.78 19.64
C ASP A 334 -11.18 -33.21 18.31
N GLY A 335 -10.65 -34.25 17.68
CA GLY A 335 -11.16 -34.68 16.38
C GLY A 335 -11.03 -36.16 16.02
N GLN A 336 -10.76 -37.06 16.99
CA GLN A 336 -10.71 -38.48 16.68
C GLN A 336 -11.59 -39.33 17.60
N THR A 337 -12.89 -39.08 17.55
CA THR A 337 -13.90 -40.08 17.79
C THR A 337 -14.64 -40.33 16.49
N GLY A 338 -14.07 -41.16 15.64
CA GLY A 338 -14.76 -41.74 14.50
C GLY A 338 -15.83 -42.72 15.01
N PRO A 339 -17.05 -42.68 14.52
CA PRO A 339 -17.95 -43.82 14.64
C PRO A 339 -17.62 -44.80 13.54
N SER A 340 -17.07 -45.94 14.00
CA SER A 340 -17.05 -47.17 13.25
C SER A 340 -18.49 -47.62 12.92
N GLY A 341 -18.71 -48.04 11.68
CA GLY A 341 -19.72 -49.01 11.38
C GLY A 341 -20.86 -48.56 10.48
N GLY A 342 -21.05 -49.33 9.44
CA GLY A 342 -22.32 -49.49 8.77
C GLY A 342 -22.30 -49.32 7.26
N MET A 343 -21.80 -50.36 6.57
CA MET A 343 -22.29 -50.65 5.22
C MET A 343 -23.80 -50.92 5.30
N ASP A 344 -24.58 -50.18 4.56
CA ASP A 344 -25.84 -50.72 4.03
C ASP A 344 -26.05 -50.25 2.61
N SER A 345 -26.26 -51.28 1.79
CA SER A 345 -26.63 -51.22 0.38
C SER A 345 -28.07 -50.86 0.24
N GLY A 346 -28.42 -49.88 -0.52
CA GLY A 346 -29.80 -49.53 -0.84
C GLY A 346 -29.95 -48.85 -2.18
N MET A 347 -30.16 -49.68 -3.14
CA MET A 347 -30.51 -49.49 -4.53
C MET A 347 -31.86 -48.82 -4.70
N VAL A 348 -32.11 -48.25 -5.93
CA VAL A 348 -33.38 -48.05 -6.63
C VAL A 348 -33.91 -46.60 -6.70
N GLY A 349 -33.92 -46.09 -7.93
CA GLY A 349 -35.11 -45.66 -8.64
C GLY A 349 -35.10 -44.22 -9.13
N GLY A 350 -34.82 -44.02 -10.41
CA GLY A 350 -35.24 -42.80 -11.14
C GLY A 350 -36.72 -42.91 -11.50
N PRO A 351 -37.27 -42.26 -12.53
CA PRO A 351 -37.05 -40.89 -13.07
C PRO A 351 -38.40 -40.14 -13.28
N GLY A 352 -38.33 -38.97 -13.86
CA GLY A 352 -39.50 -38.29 -14.46
C GLY A 352 -39.73 -36.94 -13.82
N GLY A 353 -39.92 -35.83 -14.44
CA GLY A 353 -40.45 -35.55 -15.74
C GLY A 353 -41.12 -34.22 -15.67
N ALA A 354 -40.83 -33.42 -16.68
CA ALA A 354 -41.76 -32.49 -17.34
C ALA A 354 -42.27 -31.21 -16.65
N ALA A 355 -41.84 -30.08 -17.23
CA ALA A 355 -42.72 -29.12 -17.95
C ALA A 355 -43.59 -28.18 -17.15
N GLY A 356 -43.57 -26.91 -17.59
CA GLY A 356 -44.71 -26.03 -17.53
C GLY A 356 -44.39 -24.57 -17.19
N THR A 357 -44.13 -23.80 -18.23
CA THR A 357 -44.83 -22.53 -18.61
C THR A 357 -45.38 -21.64 -17.49
N GLN A 358 -44.92 -20.43 -17.34
CA GLN A 358 -45.48 -19.13 -17.80
C GLN A 358 -44.49 -18.03 -17.47
#